data_0509f544aef43acb3790d91821becee7
#
_entry.id   0509f544aef43acb3790d91821becee7
#
_cell.length_a   1.000
_cell.length_b   1.000
_cell.length_c   1.000
_cell.angle_alpha   90.00
_cell.angle_beta   90.00
_cell.angle_gamma   90.00
#
_symmetry.space_group_name_H-M   'P 1'
#
loop_
_entity.id
_entity.type
_entity.pdbx_description
1 polymer ?
#
loop_
_entity_poly.entity_id
_entity_poly.type
_entity_poly.pdbx_seq_one_letter_code
_entity_poly.pdbx_strand_id
1 'polypeptide(L)'
;RVVADEDGVGGGVVDILGCIGFVNNSRPIKESNQNVNYANLKSQCYFKFAQLVNQSEVFVDCPADTKEIIIEELEIVRRKNSDQDGKLAVEGKKEMIALIGRSPDYADCLMMRLIFDLKETDFSFSSGIISGFRRM
;
A
#
# COMPACT_ATOMS: atom_id res chain seq x y z
N ARG A 1 -0.46 5.07 14.48
CA ARG A 1 -1.49 4.62 13.53
C ARG A 1 -1.34 3.13 13.27
N VAL A 2 -2.44 2.41 13.12
CA VAL A 2 -2.48 0.97 12.85
C VAL A 2 -3.32 0.73 11.60
N VAL A 3 -2.85 -0.15 10.73
CA VAL A 3 -3.58 -0.70 9.59
C VAL A 3 -3.55 -2.22 9.69
N ALA A 4 -4.65 -2.89 9.38
CA ALA A 4 -4.72 -4.34 9.32
C ALA A 4 -5.35 -4.79 8.00
N ASP A 5 -4.92 -5.95 7.50
CA ASP A 5 -5.57 -6.60 6.36
C ASP A 5 -7.00 -6.98 6.75
N GLU A 6 -7.98 -6.42 6.07
CA GLU A 6 -9.41 -6.63 6.35
C GLU A 6 -9.99 -7.80 5.56
N ASP A 7 -9.26 -8.32 4.57
CA ASP A 7 -9.70 -9.45 3.78
C ASP A 7 -9.81 -10.73 4.65
N GLY A 8 -10.95 -11.37 4.62
CA GLY A 8 -11.20 -12.60 5.38
C GLY A 8 -11.38 -12.39 6.88
N VAL A 9 -10.53 -13.02 7.70
CA VAL A 9 -10.61 -12.94 9.18
C VAL A 9 -10.15 -11.60 9.77
N GLY A 10 -9.48 -10.77 8.99
CA GLY A 10 -8.93 -9.48 9.44
C GLY A 10 -9.98 -8.46 9.84
N GLY A 11 -11.21 -8.57 9.33
CA GLY A 11 -12.32 -7.68 9.71
C GLY A 11 -12.57 -7.64 11.21
N GLY A 12 -12.52 -8.80 11.90
CA GLY A 12 -12.64 -8.87 13.35
C GLY A 12 -11.52 -8.13 14.11
N VAL A 13 -10.31 -8.13 13.58
CA VAL A 13 -9.17 -7.39 14.15
C VAL A 13 -9.38 -5.88 13.98
N VAL A 14 -9.84 -5.46 12.82
CA VAL A 14 -10.15 -4.04 12.51
C VAL A 14 -11.22 -3.52 13.47
N ASP A 15 -12.29 -4.28 13.68
CA ASP A 15 -13.39 -3.90 14.57
C ASP A 15 -12.94 -3.79 16.04
N ILE A 16 -12.18 -4.76 16.53
CA ILE A 16 -11.70 -4.77 17.93
C ILE A 16 -10.70 -3.65 18.20
N LEU A 17 -9.78 -3.39 17.27
CA LEU A 17 -8.74 -2.38 17.44
C LEU A 17 -9.21 -0.98 17.05
N GLY A 18 -10.33 -0.84 16.36
CA GLY A 18 -10.77 0.43 15.78
C GLY A 18 -9.73 1.05 14.85
N CYS A 19 -9.01 0.21 14.11
CA CYS A 19 -7.94 0.63 13.23
C CYS A 19 -8.41 0.76 11.75
N ILE A 20 -7.51 1.19 10.87
CA ILE A 20 -7.81 1.24 9.45
C ILE A 20 -7.78 -0.16 8.87
N GLY A 21 -8.88 -0.57 8.22
CA GLY A 21 -8.94 -1.78 7.40
C GLY A 21 -8.35 -1.55 6.01
N PHE A 22 -7.56 -2.49 5.55
CA PHE A 22 -7.00 -2.52 4.19
C PHE A 22 -7.65 -3.64 3.39
N VAL A 23 -8.44 -3.27 2.40
CA VAL A 23 -9.07 -4.21 1.47
C VAL A 23 -8.29 -4.21 0.16
N ASN A 24 -7.58 -5.31 -0.12
CA ASN A 24 -6.64 -5.40 -1.24
C ASN A 24 -7.28 -5.08 -2.60
N ASN A 25 -8.48 -5.58 -2.85
CA ASN A 25 -9.19 -5.40 -4.11
C ASN A 25 -10.10 -4.16 -4.16
N SER A 26 -10.08 -3.30 -3.15
CA SER A 26 -10.84 -2.06 -3.19
C SER A 26 -10.36 -1.13 -4.30
N ARG A 27 -11.20 -0.15 -4.64
CA ARG A 27 -10.83 0.86 -5.64
C ARG A 27 -9.63 1.67 -5.18
N PRO A 28 -8.73 2.06 -6.10
CA PRO A 28 -7.66 2.99 -5.78
C PRO A 28 -8.19 4.29 -5.18
N ILE A 29 -7.44 4.87 -4.27
CA ILE A 29 -7.73 6.18 -3.70
C ILE A 29 -7.39 7.24 -4.75
N LYS A 30 -8.32 8.15 -5.01
CA LYS A 30 -8.11 9.24 -5.97
C LYS A 30 -7.08 10.23 -5.42
N GLU A 31 -6.11 10.56 -6.25
CA GLU A 31 -5.13 11.60 -5.95
C GLU A 31 -5.32 12.74 -6.96
N SER A 32 -5.30 13.98 -6.49
CA SER A 32 -5.66 15.18 -7.27
C SER A 32 -4.80 15.44 -8.52
N ASN A 33 -3.60 14.85 -8.60
CA ASN A 33 -2.63 15.10 -9.67
C ASN A 33 -2.21 13.83 -10.42
N GLN A 34 -2.99 12.74 -10.34
CA GLN A 34 -2.60 11.47 -10.97
C GLN A 34 -3.37 11.16 -12.25
N ASN A 35 -2.60 11.04 -13.34
CA ASN A 35 -3.07 10.46 -14.60
C ASN A 35 -2.86 8.93 -14.69
N VAL A 36 -2.46 8.29 -13.58
CA VAL A 36 -2.15 6.86 -13.56
C VAL A 36 -3.34 6.08 -13.06
N ASN A 37 -3.75 5.07 -13.84
CA ASN A 37 -4.87 4.20 -13.48
C ASN A 37 -4.34 2.89 -12.90
N TYR A 38 -4.72 2.56 -11.66
CA TYR A 38 -4.37 1.32 -10.99
C TYR A 38 -5.54 0.34 -11.01
N ALA A 39 -5.25 -0.96 -11.02
CA ALA A 39 -6.28 -2.00 -11.02
C ALA A 39 -7.06 -2.05 -9.68
N ASN A 40 -6.35 -1.86 -8.56
CA ASN A 40 -6.91 -1.88 -7.22
C ASN A 40 -5.99 -1.13 -6.23
N LEU A 41 -6.41 -1.01 -4.97
CA LEU A 41 -5.66 -0.35 -3.91
C LEU A 41 -4.31 -1.02 -3.64
N LYS A 42 -4.25 -2.37 -3.63
CA LYS A 42 -3.00 -3.12 -3.48
C LYS A 42 -1.98 -2.70 -4.52
N SER A 43 -2.37 -2.67 -5.79
CA SER A 43 -1.49 -2.25 -6.88
C SER A 43 -1.04 -0.81 -6.72
N GLN A 44 -1.94 0.12 -6.40
CA GLN A 44 -1.59 1.51 -6.14
C GLN A 44 -0.52 1.63 -5.06
N CYS A 45 -0.70 0.96 -3.92
CA CYS A 45 0.25 1.01 -2.82
C CYS A 45 1.62 0.40 -3.20
N TYR A 46 1.65 -0.73 -3.90
CA TYR A 46 2.92 -1.32 -4.35
C TYR A 46 3.68 -0.40 -5.32
N PHE A 47 2.99 0.20 -6.30
CA PHE A 47 3.63 1.14 -7.22
C PHE A 47 4.14 2.40 -6.51
N LYS A 48 3.39 2.92 -5.54
CA LYS A 48 3.84 4.03 -4.70
C LYS A 48 5.03 3.67 -3.83
N PHE A 49 5.01 2.49 -3.22
CA PHE A 49 6.13 1.99 -2.43
C PHE A 49 7.39 1.85 -3.30
N ALA A 50 7.27 1.26 -4.48
CA ALA A 50 8.39 1.15 -5.42
C ALA A 50 8.95 2.53 -5.83
N GLN A 51 8.09 3.53 -5.99
CA GLN A 51 8.52 4.89 -6.25
C GLN A 51 9.37 5.45 -5.11
N LEU A 52 8.95 5.31 -3.85
CA LEU A 52 9.69 5.75 -2.67
C LEU A 52 11.04 5.02 -2.55
N VAL A 53 11.06 3.70 -2.81
CA VAL A 53 12.32 2.92 -2.83
C VAL A 53 13.29 3.45 -3.86
N ASN A 54 12.82 3.72 -5.09
CA ASN A 54 13.64 4.26 -6.16
C ASN A 54 14.17 5.68 -5.87
N GLN A 55 13.46 6.44 -5.04
CA GLN A 55 13.87 7.77 -4.59
C GLN A 55 14.76 7.73 -3.34
N SER A 56 15.05 6.53 -2.80
CA SER A 56 15.78 6.33 -1.54
C SER A 56 15.10 6.97 -0.32
N GLU A 57 13.79 7.03 -0.33
CA GLU A 57 12.96 7.62 0.73
C GLU A 57 12.41 6.58 1.71
N VAL A 58 12.85 5.33 1.61
CA VAL A 58 12.43 4.23 2.50
C VAL A 58 13.60 3.82 3.38
N PHE A 59 13.36 3.84 4.69
CA PHE A 59 14.26 3.27 5.68
C PHE A 59 13.48 2.27 6.55
N VAL A 60 14.00 1.05 6.67
CA VAL A 60 13.42 0.00 7.52
C VAL A 60 14.45 -0.37 8.59
N ASP A 61 14.15 -0.03 9.84
CA ASP A 61 14.98 -0.40 10.99
C ASP A 61 14.57 -1.80 11.47
N CYS A 62 15.39 -2.78 11.15
CA CYS A 62 15.15 -4.18 11.50
C CYS A 62 16.46 -4.97 11.57
N PRO A 63 16.49 -6.14 12.26
CA PRO A 63 17.63 -7.06 12.24
C PRO A 63 18.01 -7.50 10.83
N ALA A 64 19.28 -7.89 10.63
CA ALA A 64 19.83 -8.25 9.33
C ALA A 64 19.11 -9.44 8.67
N ASP A 65 18.76 -10.45 9.44
CA ASP A 65 17.99 -11.63 8.99
C ASP A 65 16.58 -11.24 8.50
N THR A 66 15.91 -10.36 9.22
CA THR A 66 14.60 -9.82 8.81
C THR A 66 14.73 -9.00 7.53
N LYS A 67 15.81 -8.23 7.38
CA LYS A 67 16.08 -7.45 6.18
C LYS A 67 16.24 -8.33 4.93
N GLU A 68 16.92 -9.44 5.06
CA GLU A 68 17.08 -10.41 3.95
C GLU A 68 15.72 -10.97 3.51
N ILE A 69 14.85 -11.31 4.46
CA ILE A 69 13.49 -11.78 4.17
C ILE A 69 12.67 -10.69 3.44
N ILE A 70 12.75 -9.45 3.91
CA ILE A 70 12.05 -8.32 3.28
C ILE A 70 12.52 -8.12 1.83
N ILE A 71 13.83 -8.19 1.59
CA ILE A 71 14.41 -8.05 0.24
C ILE A 71 13.88 -9.16 -0.66
N GLU A 72 13.95 -10.44 -0.21
CA GLU A 72 13.44 -11.58 -0.96
C GLU A 72 11.96 -11.39 -1.34
N GLU A 73 11.13 -10.96 -0.39
CA GLU A 73 9.71 -10.74 -0.64
C GLU A 73 9.42 -9.57 -1.59
N LEU A 74 10.21 -8.51 -1.53
CA LEU A 74 10.05 -7.37 -2.43
C LEU A 74 10.53 -7.67 -3.86
N GLU A 75 11.57 -8.49 -4.03
CA GLU A 75 12.11 -8.86 -5.34
C GLU A 75 11.14 -9.69 -6.19
N ILE A 76 10.21 -10.40 -5.57
CA ILE A 76 9.19 -11.17 -6.29
C ILE A 76 7.97 -10.36 -6.72
N VAL A 77 7.81 -9.15 -6.20
CA VAL A 77 6.70 -8.27 -6.59
C VAL A 77 6.92 -7.79 -8.03
N ARG A 78 6.10 -8.28 -8.94
CA ARG A 78 6.22 -7.97 -10.36
C ARG A 78 4.97 -7.28 -10.89
N ARG A 79 5.18 -6.42 -11.87
CA ARG A 79 4.08 -5.85 -12.63
C ARG A 79 3.41 -6.95 -13.43
N LYS A 80 2.10 -7.05 -13.30
CA LYS A 80 1.29 -7.91 -14.16
C LYS A 80 1.18 -7.27 -15.55
N ASN A 81 1.51 -8.03 -16.58
CA ASN A 81 1.26 -7.62 -17.96
C ASN A 81 -0.24 -7.76 -18.24
N SER A 82 -0.99 -6.68 -18.07
CA SER A 82 -2.38 -6.62 -18.48
C SER A 82 -2.46 -5.89 -19.81
N ASP A 83 -2.66 -6.62 -20.88
CA ASP A 83 -2.74 -6.07 -22.24
C ASP A 83 -4.08 -5.37 -22.55
N GLN A 84 -5.03 -5.36 -21.61
CA GLN A 84 -6.41 -5.07 -21.99
C GLN A 84 -6.95 -3.70 -21.54
N ASP A 85 -6.49 -3.08 -20.46
CA ASP A 85 -7.13 -1.85 -19.95
C ASP A 85 -6.18 -0.70 -19.61
N GLY A 86 -4.89 -0.82 -19.85
CA GLY A 86 -3.90 0.20 -19.49
C GLY A 86 -3.74 0.45 -17.98
N LYS A 87 -4.37 -0.39 -17.13
CA LYS A 87 -4.27 -0.27 -15.68
C LYS A 87 -2.99 -0.90 -15.17
N LEU A 88 -2.33 -0.21 -14.23
CA LEU A 88 -1.20 -0.78 -13.53
C LEU A 88 -1.67 -1.79 -12.49
N ALA A 89 -1.18 -3.02 -12.59
CA ALA A 89 -1.47 -4.10 -11.67
C ALA A 89 -0.19 -4.82 -11.25
N VAL A 90 -0.17 -5.38 -10.04
CA VAL A 90 0.86 -6.30 -9.59
C VAL A 90 0.33 -7.73 -9.66
N GLU A 91 1.27 -8.70 -9.77
CA GLU A 91 0.93 -10.12 -9.75
C GLU A 91 0.18 -10.50 -8.46
N GLY A 92 -0.63 -11.54 -8.56
CA GLY A 92 -1.44 -12.01 -7.45
C GLY A 92 -0.62 -12.73 -6.37
N LYS A 93 -1.23 -12.89 -5.19
CA LYS A 93 -0.58 -13.55 -4.05
C LYS A 93 -0.20 -15.01 -4.36
N LYS A 94 -0.98 -15.70 -5.18
CA LYS A 94 -0.70 -17.09 -5.58
C LYS A 94 0.59 -17.21 -6.37
N GLU A 95 0.82 -16.30 -7.29
CA GLU A 95 2.03 -16.23 -8.11
C GLU A 95 3.25 -15.92 -7.24
N MET A 96 3.12 -15.00 -6.29
CA MET A 96 4.19 -14.67 -5.34
C MET A 96 4.54 -15.87 -4.45
N ILE A 97 3.54 -16.55 -3.87
CA ILE A 97 3.75 -17.75 -3.06
C ILE A 97 4.42 -18.87 -3.86
N ALA A 98 4.07 -19.03 -5.14
CA ALA A 98 4.71 -20.05 -5.99
C ALA A 98 6.21 -19.81 -6.20
N LEU A 99 6.68 -18.56 -6.08
CA LEU A 99 8.09 -18.21 -6.24
C LEU A 99 8.93 -18.47 -4.99
N ILE A 100 8.41 -18.18 -3.79
CA ILE A 100 9.17 -18.25 -2.54
C ILE A 100 8.63 -19.29 -1.55
N GLY A 101 7.54 -19.99 -1.87
CA GLY A 101 6.97 -21.05 -1.05
C GLY A 101 6.24 -20.60 0.21
N ARG A 102 6.07 -19.29 0.43
CA ARG A 102 5.39 -18.69 1.59
C ARG A 102 4.68 -17.39 1.23
N SER A 103 3.85 -16.90 2.14
CA SER A 103 3.21 -15.59 1.98
C SER A 103 4.24 -14.47 2.11
N PRO A 104 4.19 -13.41 1.27
CA PRO A 104 5.07 -12.24 1.36
C PRO A 104 4.54 -11.23 2.41
N ASP A 105 4.49 -11.65 3.68
CA ASP A 105 3.81 -10.91 4.75
C ASP A 105 4.51 -9.60 5.10
N TYR A 106 5.83 -9.53 5.04
CA TYR A 106 6.58 -8.29 5.25
C TYR A 106 6.37 -7.30 4.12
N ALA A 107 6.40 -7.77 2.87
CA ALA A 107 6.12 -6.92 1.71
C ALA A 107 4.69 -6.38 1.75
N ASP A 108 3.70 -7.21 2.10
CA ASP A 108 2.31 -6.77 2.28
C ASP A 108 2.19 -5.74 3.41
N CYS A 109 2.87 -5.92 4.56
CA CYS A 109 2.90 -4.94 5.66
C CYS A 109 3.47 -3.59 5.24
N LEU A 110 4.61 -3.59 4.55
CA LEU A 110 5.24 -2.36 4.07
C LEU A 110 4.36 -1.63 3.04
N MET A 111 3.75 -2.38 2.14
CA MET A 111 2.83 -1.84 1.14
C MET A 111 1.57 -1.24 1.79
N MET A 112 0.93 -1.94 2.74
CA MET A 112 -0.29 -1.45 3.40
C MET A 112 -0.08 -0.13 4.14
N ARG A 113 1.14 0.14 4.65
CA ARG A 113 1.47 1.41 5.31
C ARG A 113 1.16 2.63 4.42
N LEU A 114 1.27 2.48 3.10
CA LEU A 114 1.05 3.58 2.16
C LEU A 114 -0.40 4.13 2.19
N ILE A 115 -1.35 3.41 2.77
CA ILE A 115 -2.72 3.90 2.94
C ILE A 115 -2.78 5.18 3.77
N PHE A 116 -1.86 5.36 4.70
CA PHE A 116 -1.81 6.57 5.53
C PHE A 116 -1.41 7.79 4.71
N ASP A 117 -0.42 7.64 3.83
CA ASP A 117 0.06 8.71 2.99
C ASP A 117 -0.99 9.10 1.92
N LEU A 118 -1.66 8.10 1.34
CA LEU A 118 -2.74 8.31 0.38
C LEU A 118 -3.96 9.02 1.00
N LYS A 119 -4.36 8.65 2.22
CA LYS A 119 -5.49 9.28 2.91
C LYS A 119 -5.16 10.68 3.44
N GLU A 120 -3.92 10.97 3.80
CA GLU A 120 -3.50 12.31 4.20
C GLU A 120 -3.56 13.30 3.04
N THR A 121 -3.22 12.87 1.83
CA THR A 121 -3.32 13.70 0.63
C THR A 121 -4.77 14.10 0.36
N ASP A 122 -5.72 13.20 0.56
CA ASP A 122 -7.15 13.50 0.43
C ASP A 122 -7.64 14.49 1.50
N PHE A 123 -7.15 14.37 2.74
CA PHE A 123 -7.58 15.23 3.85
C PHE A 123 -7.00 16.64 3.76
N SER A 124 -5.79 16.80 3.26
CA SER A 124 -5.17 18.11 3.05
C SER A 124 -5.87 18.93 1.97
N PHE A 125 -6.50 18.27 1.01
CA PHE A 125 -7.27 18.96 -0.04
C PHE A 125 -8.66 19.41 0.46
N SER A 126 -9.27 18.69 1.39
CA SER A 126 -10.57 19.08 1.98
C SER A 126 -10.42 20.13 3.09
N SER A 127 -9.27 20.26 3.72
CA SER A 127 -9.02 21.28 4.76
C SER A 127 -8.62 22.65 4.22
N GLY A 128 -8.47 22.81 2.90
CA GLY A 128 -8.23 24.11 2.24
C GLY A 128 -9.40 25.10 2.30
N ILE A 129 -10.51 24.77 2.96
CA ILE A 129 -11.68 25.65 3.13
C ILE A 129 -11.80 26.21 4.56
N ILE A 130 -10.90 25.90 5.48
CA ILE A 130 -10.89 26.49 6.82
C ILE A 130 -9.62 27.31 7.05
N SER A 131 -9.40 28.31 6.18
CA SER A 131 -8.50 29.43 6.51
C SER A 131 -9.32 30.57 7.09
N GLY A 132 -9.63 30.48 8.37
CA GLY A 132 -10.44 31.49 9.07
C GLY A 132 -10.20 31.54 10.57
N PHE A 133 -9.06 31.10 11.07
CA PHE A 133 -8.67 31.36 12.45
C PHE A 133 -7.43 32.25 12.51
N ARG A 134 -7.70 33.57 12.70
CA ARG A 134 -6.72 34.56 13.14
C ARG A 134 -6.04 34.07 14.40
N ARG A 135 -4.72 34.02 14.41
CA ARG A 135 -3.93 34.04 15.65
C ARG A 135 -4.19 35.37 16.36
N MET A 136 -4.70 35.28 17.55
CA MET A 136 -4.45 36.30 18.55
C MET A 136 -3.08 36.08 19.17
#